data_edc9bf30f44c852e2d694232df9c2f39
#
_entry.id   edc9bf30f44c852e2d694232df9c2f39
#
_cell.length_a   1.000
_cell.length_b   1.000
_cell.length_c   1.000
_cell.angle_alpha   90.00
_cell.angle_beta   90.00
_cell.angle_gamma   90.00
#
_symmetry.space_group_name_H-M   'P 1'
#
loop_
_entity.id
_entity.type
_entity.pdbx_description
1 polymer ?
#
loop_
_entity_poly.entity_id
_entity_poly.type
_entity_poly.pdbx_seq_one_letter_code
_entity_poly.pdbx_strand_id
1 'polypeptide(L)'
;MSLAAVPAQVPASSSGTVGAAGAVGGVESAGVAGAAGAPASGEAILRRQRVRESAARTYARSFPIVPVRAHGMTVEGADGRRYLDCLSGAGTLALGHNHPVVLEAIRRTLDSGAPLHLLDLATAEKDDFTSALFESLPADFAAGARIHFCGPAGTDAVEAALKLMQTATGRSGALAFTGAYHGMTAGALALTGNVAVKEPLPSGGEVVRLPYPYGYRCPFGVGGEAGADLAATYVERLLDDPSGGVVPPAAMILEAVQGEGGVVPAPDGWLREMRRITAERGIPLIVDEVQTGVGRTGAMWAVEHSGIVPDAMVLSKAIGGSLPLAVVVYREDYDGWRPGAHTGTFRGNTLAMAAGAATLRHVAAHGLAERAAVVGERMTARLRGLAAELPVIGDVRGRGLMLGVELVDPAADPDACGARPADPALARRVREACLARGLIVELGGRHDAVLRLLPPLTITDEQVAAVLDRLADAIAAAAAVEPVAAASAAAPAARGAE
;
A
#
# COMPACT_ATOMS: atom_id res chain seq x y z
N MET A 1 -48.63 16.26 27.23
CA MET A 1 -48.72 15.18 28.21
C MET A 1 -47.35 15.03 28.84
N SER A 2 -47.26 15.42 30.11
CA SER A 2 -46.05 15.46 30.92
C SER A 2 -45.68 14.05 31.37
N LEU A 3 -44.39 13.67 31.23
CA LEU A 3 -43.86 12.46 31.87
C LEU A 3 -42.88 12.89 32.96
N ALA A 4 -43.27 12.52 34.17
CA ALA A 4 -42.60 12.82 35.45
C ALA A 4 -41.30 12.02 35.61
N ALA A 5 -40.30 12.67 36.23
CA ALA A 5 -39.06 12.06 36.68
C ALA A 5 -39.26 11.18 37.90
N VAL A 6 -38.60 10.03 37.94
CA VAL A 6 -38.49 9.15 39.12
C VAL A 6 -37.07 9.28 39.67
N PRO A 7 -36.85 9.57 40.97
CA PRO A 7 -35.54 9.61 41.58
C PRO A 7 -35.10 8.21 42.07
N ALA A 8 -33.84 7.87 41.79
CA ALA A 8 -33.18 6.66 42.26
C ALA A 8 -32.69 6.87 43.72
N GLN A 9 -33.13 6.01 44.64
CA GLN A 9 -32.60 5.89 46.00
C GLN A 9 -31.45 4.88 46.02
N VAL A 10 -30.32 5.31 46.63
CA VAL A 10 -29.19 4.46 46.96
C VAL A 10 -29.34 4.01 48.43
N PRO A 11 -29.24 2.72 48.77
CA PRO A 11 -29.21 2.29 50.14
C PRO A 11 -27.79 2.34 50.74
N ALA A 12 -27.66 2.83 51.95
CA ALA A 12 -26.45 2.89 52.75
C ALA A 12 -26.03 1.50 53.27
N SER A 13 -24.73 1.22 53.19
CA SER A 13 -24.09 0.03 53.72
C SER A 13 -23.80 0.15 55.23
N SER A 14 -24.18 -0.85 55.97
CA SER A 14 -23.82 -1.05 57.37
C SER A 14 -22.43 -1.68 57.52
N SER A 15 -21.61 -1.11 58.38
CA SER A 15 -20.33 -1.62 58.86
C SER A 15 -20.50 -2.85 59.75
N GLY A 16 -19.79 -3.93 59.44
CA GLY A 16 -19.66 -5.10 60.31
C GLY A 16 -18.18 -5.51 60.41
N THR A 17 -17.59 -5.25 61.56
CA THR A 17 -16.28 -5.78 61.96
C THR A 17 -16.42 -7.23 62.40
N VAL A 18 -15.63 -8.15 61.84
CA VAL A 18 -15.32 -9.47 62.41
C VAL A 18 -13.85 -9.81 62.25
N GLY A 19 -13.31 -10.30 63.31
CA GLY A 19 -11.92 -10.42 63.70
C GLY A 19 -11.06 -11.45 62.95
N ALA A 20 -9.80 -11.38 63.34
CA ALA A 20 -8.64 -12.14 62.90
C ALA A 20 -8.70 -13.65 63.20
N ALA A 21 -8.16 -14.45 62.33
CA ALA A 21 -7.09 -15.43 62.57
C ALA A 21 -7.01 -16.44 61.39
N GLY A 22 -5.85 -16.67 60.87
CA GLY A 22 -5.56 -17.75 59.94
C GLY A 22 -4.31 -17.48 59.11
N ALA A 23 -3.16 -17.74 59.66
CA ALA A 23 -1.90 -17.77 58.94
C ALA A 23 -1.91 -18.89 57.89
N VAL A 24 -1.77 -18.51 56.61
CA VAL A 24 -1.46 -19.45 55.53
C VAL A 24 -0.18 -18.94 54.85
N GLY A 25 0.71 -19.86 54.67
CA GLY A 25 2.12 -19.75 54.32
C GLY A 25 2.50 -18.76 53.22
N GLY A 26 3.65 -18.14 53.46
CA GLY A 26 4.30 -17.29 52.46
C GLY A 26 4.66 -18.11 51.24
N VAL A 27 4.05 -17.69 50.13
CA VAL A 27 4.62 -17.99 48.80
C VAL A 27 5.68 -16.91 48.61
N GLU A 28 6.95 -17.34 48.80
CA GLU A 28 8.08 -16.53 48.38
C GLU A 28 7.87 -16.15 46.94
N SER A 29 7.68 -14.86 46.65
CA SER A 29 7.82 -14.26 45.35
C SER A 29 9.30 -14.44 44.97
N ALA A 30 9.59 -15.52 44.27
CA ALA A 30 10.83 -15.69 43.54
C ALA A 30 10.91 -14.52 42.56
N GLY A 31 11.67 -13.50 42.91
CA GLY A 31 12.03 -12.41 42.06
C GLY A 31 12.66 -12.99 40.80
N VAL A 32 11.90 -12.94 39.72
CA VAL A 32 12.45 -13.08 38.38
C VAL A 32 13.21 -11.79 38.09
N ALA A 33 14.35 -11.62 38.74
CA ALA A 33 15.44 -10.81 38.20
C ALA A 33 15.95 -11.58 36.97
N GLY A 34 15.24 -11.44 35.85
CA GLY A 34 15.72 -11.85 34.56
C GLY A 34 17.03 -11.12 34.32
N ALA A 35 18.16 -11.83 34.47
CA ALA A 35 19.42 -11.41 33.92
C ALA A 35 19.12 -10.96 32.48
N ALA A 36 19.40 -9.70 32.17
CA ALA A 36 19.40 -9.20 30.79
C ALA A 36 20.50 -9.99 30.08
N GLY A 37 20.12 -11.17 29.56
CA GLY A 37 21.01 -12.02 28.77
C GLY A 37 21.49 -11.20 27.58
N ALA A 38 22.74 -11.38 27.19
CA ALA A 38 23.31 -10.75 26.01
C ALA A 38 22.29 -10.83 24.85
N PRO A 39 22.10 -9.72 24.09
CA PRO A 39 21.12 -9.70 23.01
C PRO A 39 21.34 -10.90 22.10
N ALA A 40 20.26 -11.64 21.83
CA ALA A 40 20.35 -12.84 21.00
C ALA A 40 20.93 -12.45 19.64
N SER A 41 21.88 -13.27 19.12
CA SER A 41 22.46 -13.02 17.79
C SER A 41 21.37 -12.89 16.73
N GLY A 42 21.61 -12.09 15.70
CA GLY A 42 20.68 -11.89 14.58
C GLY A 42 20.22 -13.24 14.00
N GLU A 43 21.14 -14.20 13.83
CA GLU A 43 20.81 -15.54 13.36
C GLU A 43 19.86 -16.29 14.30
N ALA A 44 20.03 -16.16 15.59
CA ALA A 44 19.14 -16.79 16.56
C ALA A 44 17.73 -16.20 16.52
N ILE A 45 17.60 -14.88 16.29
CA ILE A 45 16.32 -14.19 16.08
C ILE A 45 15.66 -14.73 14.82
N LEU A 46 16.34 -14.71 13.68
CA LEU A 46 15.81 -15.20 12.39
C LEU A 46 15.36 -16.66 12.46
N ARG A 47 16.14 -17.52 13.15
CA ARG A 47 15.81 -18.93 13.36
C ARG A 47 14.53 -19.10 14.15
N ARG A 48 14.38 -18.38 15.29
CA ARG A 48 13.16 -18.45 16.12
C ARG A 48 11.92 -17.96 15.38
N GLN A 49 12.01 -16.84 14.67
CA GLN A 49 10.89 -16.30 13.91
C GLN A 49 10.50 -17.22 12.75
N ARG A 50 11.46 -17.84 12.07
CA ARG A 50 11.19 -18.82 11.01
C ARG A 50 10.31 -19.97 11.48
N VAL A 51 10.48 -20.42 12.71
CA VAL A 51 9.72 -21.54 13.29
C VAL A 51 8.37 -21.12 13.85
N ARG A 52 8.28 -19.87 14.35
CA ARG A 52 7.09 -19.39 15.08
C ARG A 52 6.08 -18.63 14.20
N GLU A 53 6.54 -18.02 13.14
CA GLU A 53 5.70 -17.23 12.25
C GLU A 53 5.09 -18.09 11.13
N SER A 54 3.93 -17.63 10.63
CA SER A 54 3.22 -18.26 9.52
C SER A 54 4.10 -18.43 8.28
N ALA A 55 3.80 -19.47 7.49
CA ALA A 55 4.38 -19.67 6.17
C ALA A 55 4.04 -18.53 5.18
N ALA A 56 3.02 -17.72 5.45
CA ALA A 56 2.59 -16.61 4.58
C ALA A 56 3.50 -15.37 4.60
N ARG A 57 4.49 -15.29 5.52
CA ARG A 57 5.44 -14.16 5.56
C ARG A 57 6.22 -14.04 4.26
N THR A 58 6.41 -12.81 3.78
CA THR A 58 7.10 -12.47 2.53
C THR A 58 8.42 -11.75 2.78
N TYR A 59 8.40 -10.57 3.35
CA TYR A 59 9.58 -9.69 3.51
C TYR A 59 10.71 -10.34 4.32
N ALA A 60 10.40 -11.05 5.40
CA ALA A 60 11.40 -11.76 6.21
C ALA A 60 12.08 -12.93 5.47
N ARG A 61 11.50 -13.39 4.33
CA ARG A 61 12.14 -14.36 3.44
C ARG A 61 13.04 -13.68 2.42
N SER A 62 12.58 -12.55 1.90
CA SER A 62 13.28 -11.77 0.89
C SER A 62 14.47 -11.01 1.46
N PHE A 63 14.36 -10.55 2.71
CA PHE A 63 15.37 -9.74 3.41
C PHE A 63 15.70 -10.38 4.76
N PRO A 64 16.61 -11.37 4.80
CA PRO A 64 16.99 -12.07 6.04
C PRO A 64 17.93 -11.20 6.89
N ILE A 65 17.53 -9.99 7.21
CA ILE A 65 18.22 -9.03 8.06
C ILE A 65 17.45 -8.84 9.37
N VAL A 66 18.14 -8.45 10.43
CA VAL A 66 17.53 -8.06 11.71
C VAL A 66 17.82 -6.58 11.94
N PRO A 67 16.89 -5.68 11.58
CA PRO A 67 17.06 -4.25 11.81
C PRO A 67 17.15 -3.94 13.30
N VAL A 68 18.15 -3.13 13.69
CA VAL A 68 18.35 -2.69 15.08
C VAL A 68 18.23 -1.18 15.23
N ARG A 69 18.53 -0.42 14.15
CA ARG A 69 18.36 1.03 14.08
C ARG A 69 17.95 1.43 12.67
N ALA A 70 17.26 2.54 12.55
CA ALA A 70 16.97 3.13 11.26
C ALA A 70 16.82 4.65 11.39
N HIS A 71 17.25 5.39 10.37
CA HIS A 71 17.08 6.84 10.27
C HIS A 71 17.06 7.27 8.80
N GLY A 72 16.09 8.11 8.42
CA GLY A 72 15.91 8.49 7.02
C GLY A 72 15.71 7.26 6.15
N MET A 73 16.53 7.07 5.11
CA MET A 73 16.49 5.84 4.31
C MET A 73 17.55 4.79 4.70
N THR A 74 18.26 4.97 5.81
CA THR A 74 19.29 4.02 6.24
C THR A 74 18.79 3.10 7.34
N VAL A 75 18.92 1.80 7.12
CA VAL A 75 18.64 0.75 8.10
C VAL A 75 19.96 0.09 8.50
N GLU A 76 20.19 -0.10 9.80
CA GLU A 76 21.34 -0.81 10.37
C GLU A 76 20.90 -2.19 10.87
N GLY A 77 21.55 -3.23 10.39
CA GLY A 77 21.33 -4.61 10.81
C GLY A 77 22.08 -4.95 12.10
N ALA A 78 21.67 -6.02 12.77
CA ALA A 78 22.34 -6.58 13.95
C ALA A 78 23.77 -7.08 13.65
N ASP A 79 24.12 -7.25 12.38
CA ASP A 79 25.44 -7.57 11.86
C ASP A 79 26.32 -6.34 11.65
N GLY A 80 25.83 -5.13 11.99
CA GLY A 80 26.51 -3.84 11.81
C GLY A 80 26.49 -3.32 10.37
N ARG A 81 25.89 -4.02 9.42
CA ARG A 81 25.77 -3.58 8.02
C ARG A 81 24.71 -2.50 7.89
N ARG A 82 24.94 -1.56 6.97
CA ARG A 82 23.99 -0.51 6.63
C ARG A 82 23.38 -0.74 5.26
N TYR A 83 22.07 -0.53 5.18
CA TYR A 83 21.28 -0.71 3.96
C TYR A 83 20.56 0.59 3.61
N LEU A 84 20.58 0.97 2.34
CA LEU A 84 19.68 2.00 1.80
C LEU A 84 18.33 1.35 1.51
N ASP A 85 17.28 1.88 2.09
CA ASP A 85 15.92 1.32 1.99
C ASP A 85 15.11 2.04 0.90
N CYS A 86 14.99 1.38 -0.26
CA CYS A 86 14.11 1.80 -1.35
C CYS A 86 12.74 1.09 -1.32
N LEU A 87 12.41 0.39 -0.24
CA LEU A 87 11.08 -0.18 -0.01
C LEU A 87 10.22 0.76 0.84
N SER A 88 10.83 1.42 1.85
CA SER A 88 10.19 2.40 2.74
C SER A 88 8.87 1.89 3.33
N GLY A 89 8.87 0.62 3.80
CA GLY A 89 7.65 0.00 4.32
C GLY A 89 6.53 -0.09 3.27
N ALA A 90 6.87 -0.43 2.03
CA ALA A 90 5.96 -0.45 0.88
C ALA A 90 5.27 0.92 0.62
N GLY A 91 6.02 2.02 0.84
CA GLY A 91 5.55 3.39 0.67
C GLY A 91 4.95 4.04 1.92
N THR A 92 4.90 3.35 3.06
CA THR A 92 4.39 3.92 4.33
C THR A 92 5.28 5.03 4.87
N LEU A 93 6.60 4.91 4.70
CA LEU A 93 7.59 5.83 5.25
C LEU A 93 7.89 6.97 4.26
N ALA A 94 6.91 7.85 4.03
CA ALA A 94 7.08 8.99 3.11
C ALA A 94 8.27 9.87 3.50
N LEU A 95 8.49 10.13 4.78
CA LEU A 95 9.60 10.90 5.31
C LEU A 95 10.83 10.05 5.71
N GLY A 96 10.77 8.72 5.49
CA GLY A 96 11.79 7.79 5.94
C GLY A 96 11.62 7.36 7.40
N HIS A 97 12.55 6.53 7.86
CA HIS A 97 12.55 5.98 9.21
C HIS A 97 12.81 7.05 10.27
N ASN A 98 12.03 7.04 11.34
CA ASN A 98 12.24 7.84 12.54
C ASN A 98 12.47 9.34 12.25
N HIS A 99 11.68 9.91 11.33
CA HIS A 99 11.80 11.32 11.00
C HIS A 99 11.48 12.19 12.23
N PRO A 100 12.31 13.23 12.54
CA PRO A 100 12.14 14.03 13.75
C PRO A 100 10.74 14.61 13.94
N VAL A 101 10.11 15.13 12.89
CA VAL A 101 8.74 15.67 12.92
C VAL A 101 7.71 14.64 13.40
N VAL A 102 7.82 13.41 12.92
CA VAL A 102 6.93 12.30 13.30
C VAL A 102 7.15 11.91 14.75
N LEU A 103 8.41 11.72 15.16
CA LEU A 103 8.75 11.34 16.53
C LEU A 103 8.33 12.42 17.53
N GLU A 104 8.49 13.69 17.18
CA GLU A 104 8.09 14.83 18.02
C GLU A 104 6.57 14.88 18.21
N ALA A 105 5.79 14.68 17.14
CA ALA A 105 4.34 14.61 17.23
C ALA A 105 3.87 13.47 18.15
N ILE A 106 4.47 12.28 18.02
CA ILE A 106 4.18 11.13 18.88
C ILE A 106 4.52 11.44 20.34
N ARG A 107 5.70 12.00 20.64
CA ARG A 107 6.13 12.32 21.99
C ARG A 107 5.20 13.36 22.63
N ARG A 108 4.87 14.44 21.94
CA ARG A 108 3.93 15.45 22.43
C ARG A 108 2.58 14.85 22.80
N THR A 109 2.04 13.94 22.00
CA THR A 109 0.77 13.28 22.28
C THR A 109 0.87 12.38 23.51
N LEU A 110 1.97 11.63 23.68
CA LEU A 110 2.20 10.82 24.88
C LEU A 110 2.36 11.69 26.14
N ASP A 111 3.13 12.77 26.06
CA ASP A 111 3.42 13.67 27.18
C ASP A 111 2.18 14.49 27.59
N SER A 112 1.23 14.73 26.69
CA SER A 112 -0.02 15.42 26.97
C SER A 112 -1.00 14.61 27.84
N GLY A 113 -0.80 13.28 27.93
CA GLY A 113 -1.73 12.37 28.59
C GLY A 113 -3.02 12.15 27.80
N ALA A 114 -3.05 12.48 26.50
CA ALA A 114 -4.20 12.22 25.63
C ALA A 114 -4.53 10.73 25.60
N PRO A 115 -5.82 10.36 25.57
CA PRO A 115 -6.22 8.95 25.47
C PRO A 115 -5.73 8.33 24.17
N LEU A 116 -5.07 7.18 24.25
CA LEU A 116 -4.52 6.50 23.08
C LEU A 116 -5.57 5.77 22.24
N HIS A 117 -6.73 5.46 22.88
CA HIS A 117 -7.81 4.73 22.22
C HIS A 117 -9.17 5.20 22.72
N LEU A 118 -10.04 5.64 21.82
CA LEU A 118 -11.34 6.23 22.12
C LEU A 118 -12.45 5.83 21.16
N LEU A 119 -12.30 4.72 20.45
CA LEU A 119 -13.26 4.34 19.41
C LEU A 119 -13.34 5.45 18.34
N ASP A 120 -14.54 6.01 18.10
CA ASP A 120 -14.78 7.09 17.15
C ASP A 120 -15.12 8.43 17.80
N LEU A 121 -14.83 8.59 19.11
CA LEU A 121 -15.06 9.85 19.83
C LEU A 121 -14.22 10.99 19.22
N ALA A 122 -14.72 12.20 19.39
CA ALA A 122 -14.00 13.40 18.98
C ALA A 122 -12.83 13.67 19.92
N THR A 123 -11.65 13.99 19.36
CA THR A 123 -10.45 14.44 20.07
C THR A 123 -9.77 15.57 19.32
N ALA A 124 -8.92 16.32 20.00
CA ALA A 124 -8.14 17.38 19.37
C ALA A 124 -7.22 16.82 18.25
N GLU A 125 -6.59 15.67 18.48
CA GLU A 125 -5.71 15.02 17.51
C GLU A 125 -6.48 14.54 16.27
N LYS A 126 -7.73 14.08 16.46
CA LYS A 126 -8.58 13.67 15.34
C LYS A 126 -9.03 14.87 14.52
N ASP A 127 -9.39 15.97 15.17
CA ASP A 127 -9.75 17.22 14.50
C ASP A 127 -8.57 17.82 13.75
N ASP A 128 -7.38 17.87 14.38
CA ASP A 128 -6.14 18.33 13.76
C ASP A 128 -5.72 17.50 12.53
N PHE A 129 -5.83 16.17 12.64
CA PHE A 129 -5.57 15.26 11.50
C PHE A 129 -6.58 15.47 10.36
N THR A 130 -7.87 15.56 10.71
CA THR A 130 -8.92 15.77 9.71
C THR A 130 -8.71 17.10 8.97
N SER A 131 -8.39 18.16 9.70
CA SER A 131 -8.07 19.47 9.12
C SER A 131 -6.86 19.39 8.18
N ALA A 132 -5.73 18.81 8.64
CA ALA A 132 -4.53 18.66 7.82
C ALA A 132 -4.78 17.81 6.55
N LEU A 133 -5.61 16.77 6.66
CA LEU A 133 -5.98 15.96 5.51
C LEU A 133 -6.82 16.75 4.52
N PHE A 134 -7.88 17.43 4.98
CA PHE A 134 -8.75 18.20 4.09
C PHE A 134 -8.03 19.39 3.44
N GLU A 135 -7.12 20.06 4.13
CA GLU A 135 -6.23 21.09 3.57
C GLU A 135 -5.33 20.56 2.45
N SER A 136 -5.01 19.27 2.46
CA SER A 136 -4.15 18.62 1.46
C SER A 136 -4.90 18.09 0.23
N LEU A 137 -6.23 17.97 0.30
CA LEU A 137 -7.04 17.43 -0.79
C LEU A 137 -7.26 18.47 -1.91
N PRO A 138 -7.49 18.06 -3.16
CA PRO A 138 -7.96 18.96 -4.22
C PRO A 138 -9.21 19.71 -3.76
N ALA A 139 -9.24 21.04 -3.96
CA ALA A 139 -10.28 21.91 -3.41
C ALA A 139 -11.70 21.48 -3.83
N ASP A 140 -11.89 21.10 -5.10
CA ASP A 140 -13.18 20.65 -5.64
C ASP A 140 -13.66 19.33 -5.02
N PHE A 141 -12.73 18.50 -4.56
CA PHE A 141 -13.05 17.27 -3.85
C PHE A 141 -13.30 17.52 -2.36
N ALA A 142 -12.47 18.36 -1.72
CA ALA A 142 -12.61 18.71 -0.30
C ALA A 142 -13.94 19.43 0.00
N ALA A 143 -14.42 20.24 -0.94
CA ALA A 143 -15.71 20.92 -0.82
C ALA A 143 -16.87 19.91 -0.84
N GLY A 144 -17.50 19.67 0.31
CA GLY A 144 -18.58 18.69 0.47
C GLY A 144 -18.09 17.25 0.62
N ALA A 145 -16.83 17.04 0.99
CA ALA A 145 -16.33 15.72 1.34
C ALA A 145 -16.64 15.35 2.79
N ARG A 146 -16.71 14.06 3.05
CA ARG A 146 -16.78 13.44 4.39
C ARG A 146 -15.66 12.43 4.58
N ILE A 147 -15.31 12.18 5.82
CA ILE A 147 -14.28 11.21 6.19
C ILE A 147 -14.87 10.08 7.03
N HIS A 148 -14.50 8.85 6.71
CA HIS A 148 -14.76 7.68 7.53
C HIS A 148 -13.45 7.06 7.96
N PHE A 149 -13.22 6.96 9.28
CA PHE A 149 -12.09 6.25 9.84
C PHE A 149 -12.36 4.75 9.84
N CYS A 150 -11.44 3.98 9.27
CA CYS A 150 -11.56 2.53 9.12
C CYS A 150 -10.69 1.78 10.15
N GLY A 151 -10.70 0.46 10.10
CA GLY A 151 -9.63 -0.35 10.66
C GLY A 151 -8.28 0.07 10.08
N PRO A 152 -7.15 -0.27 10.71
CA PRO A 152 -5.87 0.42 10.48
C PRO A 152 -5.17 0.09 9.16
N ALA A 153 -5.67 -0.86 8.37
CA ALA A 153 -5.05 -1.30 7.12
C ALA A 153 -5.77 -0.73 5.89
N GLY A 154 -5.04 -0.51 4.78
CA GLY A 154 -5.62 -0.04 3.52
C GLY A 154 -6.75 -0.93 3.01
N THR A 155 -6.65 -2.24 3.21
CA THR A 155 -7.71 -3.20 2.88
C THR A 155 -9.03 -2.91 3.61
N ASP A 156 -8.98 -2.42 4.87
CA ASP A 156 -10.18 -2.06 5.64
C ASP A 156 -10.89 -0.84 5.04
N ALA A 157 -10.12 0.11 4.52
CA ALA A 157 -10.68 1.26 3.82
C ALA A 157 -11.28 0.88 2.46
N VAL A 158 -10.68 -0.06 1.72
CA VAL A 158 -11.26 -0.61 0.48
C VAL A 158 -12.60 -1.29 0.76
N GLU A 159 -12.68 -2.13 1.79
CA GLU A 159 -13.94 -2.78 2.22
C GLU A 159 -15.00 -1.76 2.59
N ALA A 160 -14.60 -0.70 3.32
CA ALA A 160 -15.50 0.37 3.72
C ALA A 160 -16.02 1.16 2.50
N ALA A 161 -15.13 1.53 1.57
CA ALA A 161 -15.49 2.25 0.36
C ALA A 161 -16.46 1.44 -0.53
N LEU A 162 -16.16 0.16 -0.74
CA LEU A 162 -17.04 -0.72 -1.52
C LEU A 162 -18.43 -0.84 -0.88
N LYS A 163 -18.47 -1.10 0.42
CA LYS A 163 -19.74 -1.19 1.17
C LYS A 163 -20.52 0.12 1.17
N LEU A 164 -19.82 1.28 1.25
CA LEU A 164 -20.44 2.59 1.16
C LEU A 164 -21.17 2.74 -0.18
N MET A 165 -20.47 2.47 -1.29
CA MET A 165 -21.03 2.63 -2.62
C MET A 165 -22.16 1.60 -2.90
N GLN A 166 -22.02 0.37 -2.42
CA GLN A 166 -23.11 -0.61 -2.47
C GLN A 166 -24.37 -0.12 -1.73
N THR A 167 -24.18 0.46 -0.55
CA THR A 167 -25.30 1.01 0.25
C THR A 167 -25.96 2.21 -0.44
N ALA A 168 -25.15 3.13 -0.96
CA ALA A 168 -25.62 4.35 -1.58
C ALA A 168 -26.34 4.11 -2.92
N THR A 169 -25.84 3.15 -3.71
CA THR A 169 -26.41 2.84 -5.04
C THR A 169 -27.49 1.76 -5.02
N GLY A 170 -27.54 0.94 -3.98
CA GLY A 170 -28.39 -0.27 -3.94
C GLY A 170 -27.91 -1.38 -4.90
N ARG A 171 -26.69 -1.30 -5.42
CA ARG A 171 -26.08 -2.24 -6.38
C ARG A 171 -25.03 -3.10 -5.67
N SER A 172 -24.69 -4.28 -6.22
CA SER A 172 -23.76 -5.23 -5.56
C SER A 172 -22.41 -5.38 -6.26
N GLY A 173 -22.38 -5.32 -7.59
CA GLY A 173 -21.18 -5.59 -8.39
C GLY A 173 -20.14 -4.47 -8.34
N ALA A 174 -18.91 -4.77 -8.74
CA ALA A 174 -17.83 -3.79 -8.87
C ALA A 174 -17.03 -3.99 -10.16
N LEU A 175 -16.48 -2.90 -10.70
CA LEU A 175 -15.50 -2.92 -11.77
C LEU A 175 -14.11 -2.75 -11.17
N ALA A 176 -13.18 -3.63 -11.53
CA ALA A 176 -11.77 -3.56 -11.15
C ALA A 176 -10.88 -3.88 -12.34
N PHE A 177 -9.57 -3.67 -12.22
CA PHE A 177 -8.66 -3.78 -13.36
C PHE A 177 -7.70 -4.96 -13.23
N THR A 178 -7.20 -5.44 -14.38
CA THR A 178 -6.10 -6.42 -14.43
C THR A 178 -4.85 -5.82 -13.80
N GLY A 179 -4.14 -6.61 -12.98
CA GLY A 179 -2.92 -6.15 -12.28
C GLY A 179 -3.16 -5.30 -11.03
N ALA A 180 -4.41 -4.95 -10.69
CA ALA A 180 -4.72 -4.18 -9.49
C ALA A 180 -4.38 -4.93 -8.20
N TYR A 181 -4.05 -4.16 -7.15
CA TYR A 181 -3.92 -4.66 -5.78
C TYR A 181 -4.64 -3.73 -4.80
N HIS A 182 -5.69 -4.23 -4.18
CA HIS A 182 -6.53 -3.47 -3.25
C HIS A 182 -6.56 -4.06 -1.83
N GLY A 183 -5.88 -5.17 -1.60
CA GLY A 183 -5.75 -5.79 -0.28
C GLY A 183 -6.04 -7.28 -0.26
N MET A 184 -6.06 -7.85 0.96
CA MET A 184 -6.10 -9.29 1.21
C MET A 184 -7.33 -9.74 2.03
N THR A 185 -8.22 -8.84 2.46
CA THR A 185 -9.53 -9.20 3.01
C THR A 185 -10.47 -9.67 1.90
N ALA A 186 -11.55 -10.34 2.20
CA ALA A 186 -12.36 -11.05 1.20
C ALA A 186 -12.85 -10.15 0.04
N GLY A 187 -13.42 -8.98 0.35
CA GLY A 187 -13.90 -8.05 -0.69
C GLY A 187 -12.74 -7.37 -1.42
N ALA A 188 -11.72 -6.91 -0.71
CA ALA A 188 -10.53 -6.30 -1.33
C ALA A 188 -9.74 -7.31 -2.18
N LEU A 189 -9.66 -8.58 -1.74
CA LEU A 189 -9.04 -9.66 -2.51
C LEU A 189 -9.83 -9.98 -3.78
N ALA A 190 -11.16 -9.91 -3.73
CA ALA A 190 -12.00 -10.04 -4.93
C ALA A 190 -11.64 -8.99 -5.98
N LEU A 191 -11.33 -7.75 -5.57
CA LEU A 191 -10.91 -6.64 -6.44
C LEU A 191 -9.44 -6.76 -6.91
N THR A 192 -8.57 -7.43 -6.16
CA THR A 192 -7.15 -7.64 -6.48
C THR A 192 -7.00 -8.56 -7.72
N GLY A 193 -6.03 -8.27 -8.60
CA GLY A 193 -5.84 -8.96 -9.88
C GLY A 193 -5.02 -10.24 -9.82
N ASN A 194 -4.16 -10.41 -8.81
CA ASN A 194 -3.25 -11.55 -8.69
C ASN A 194 -4.02 -12.86 -8.40
N VAL A 195 -3.93 -13.83 -9.32
CA VAL A 195 -4.63 -15.12 -9.22
C VAL A 195 -4.01 -16.03 -8.16
N ALA A 196 -2.69 -16.04 -8.05
CA ALA A 196 -1.97 -16.96 -7.15
C ALA A 196 -2.34 -16.78 -5.66
N VAL A 197 -2.72 -15.56 -5.24
CA VAL A 197 -3.14 -15.28 -3.87
C VAL A 197 -4.62 -15.59 -3.62
N LYS A 198 -5.39 -15.96 -4.65
CA LYS A 198 -6.81 -16.30 -4.57
C LYS A 198 -7.08 -17.80 -4.42
N GLU A 199 -6.13 -18.63 -4.79
CA GLU A 199 -6.26 -20.09 -4.64
C GLU A 199 -6.04 -20.51 -3.17
N PRO A 200 -6.91 -21.33 -2.60
CA PRO A 200 -8.15 -21.96 -3.10
C PRO A 200 -9.45 -21.23 -2.65
N LEU A 201 -9.43 -19.90 -2.54
CA LEU A 201 -10.56 -19.16 -1.96
C LEU A 201 -11.72 -19.04 -2.96
N PRO A 202 -13.00 -19.18 -2.50
CA PRO A 202 -14.13 -18.81 -3.31
C PRO A 202 -14.08 -17.32 -3.64
N SER A 203 -14.35 -16.94 -4.89
CA SER A 203 -14.43 -15.55 -5.32
C SER A 203 -15.54 -14.83 -4.53
N GLY A 204 -15.15 -13.81 -3.75
CA GLY A 204 -16.11 -12.96 -3.04
C GLY A 204 -16.68 -11.89 -3.97
N GLY A 205 -17.99 -11.88 -4.18
CA GLY A 205 -18.71 -10.84 -4.90
C GLY A 205 -18.58 -10.90 -6.43
N GLU A 206 -19.46 -10.14 -7.10
CA GLU A 206 -19.46 -9.98 -8.55
C GLU A 206 -18.46 -8.89 -8.94
N VAL A 207 -17.34 -9.26 -9.54
CA VAL A 207 -16.30 -8.34 -10.00
C VAL A 207 -16.02 -8.53 -11.48
N VAL A 208 -16.32 -7.52 -12.28
CA VAL A 208 -15.94 -7.47 -13.68
C VAL A 208 -14.51 -6.95 -13.82
N ARG A 209 -13.65 -7.74 -14.46
CA ARG A 209 -12.24 -7.39 -14.70
C ARG A 209 -12.08 -6.69 -16.03
N LEU A 210 -11.58 -5.47 -15.96
CA LEU A 210 -11.31 -4.62 -17.11
C LEU A 210 -9.82 -4.59 -17.44
N PRO A 211 -9.42 -4.38 -18.70
CA PRO A 211 -8.03 -4.19 -19.07
C PRO A 211 -7.50 -2.86 -18.51
N TYR A 212 -6.34 -2.89 -17.83
CA TYR A 212 -5.62 -1.68 -17.45
C TYR A 212 -4.67 -1.25 -18.58
N PRO A 213 -4.48 0.06 -18.83
CA PRO A 213 -3.68 0.56 -19.96
C PRO A 213 -2.17 0.42 -19.68
N TYR A 214 -1.66 -0.78 -19.78
CA TYR A 214 -0.25 -1.10 -19.59
C TYR A 214 0.49 -1.02 -20.94
N GLY A 215 1.10 0.13 -21.25
CA GLY A 215 1.66 0.39 -22.58
C GLY A 215 2.71 -0.62 -23.04
N TYR A 216 3.66 -1.00 -22.19
CA TYR A 216 4.71 -1.97 -22.51
C TYR A 216 4.16 -3.39 -22.76
N ARG A 217 3.18 -3.84 -21.94
CA ARG A 217 2.50 -5.13 -22.12
C ARG A 217 1.02 -4.91 -22.41
N CYS A 218 0.76 -4.21 -23.52
CA CYS A 218 -0.59 -3.83 -23.89
C CYS A 218 -1.47 -5.07 -24.14
N PRO A 219 -2.62 -5.20 -23.44
CA PRO A 219 -3.52 -6.34 -23.63
C PRO A 219 -4.12 -6.41 -25.04
N PHE A 220 -4.04 -5.34 -25.83
CA PHE A 220 -4.53 -5.26 -27.20
C PHE A 220 -3.41 -5.39 -28.26
N GLY A 221 -2.16 -5.51 -27.83
CA GLY A 221 -1.01 -5.68 -28.74
C GLY A 221 -0.62 -4.45 -29.55
N VAL A 222 -1.07 -3.24 -29.15
CA VAL A 222 -0.77 -1.99 -29.90
C VAL A 222 0.08 -1.00 -29.10
N GLY A 223 0.11 -1.08 -27.77
CA GLY A 223 0.93 -0.22 -26.90
C GLY A 223 0.54 1.26 -26.88
N GLY A 224 1.26 2.05 -26.09
CA GLY A 224 1.16 3.52 -26.06
C GLY A 224 -0.23 4.08 -25.82
N GLU A 225 -0.47 5.29 -26.34
CA GLU A 225 -1.77 5.97 -26.23
C GLU A 225 -2.89 5.22 -26.95
N ALA A 226 -2.61 4.64 -28.12
CA ALA A 226 -3.60 3.86 -28.87
C ALA A 226 -4.12 2.65 -28.07
N GLY A 227 -3.26 2.01 -27.28
CA GLY A 227 -3.67 0.94 -26.37
C GLY A 227 -4.54 1.43 -25.23
N ALA A 228 -4.28 2.64 -24.71
CA ALA A 228 -5.10 3.27 -23.67
C ALA A 228 -6.47 3.66 -24.21
N ASP A 229 -6.55 4.22 -25.43
CA ASP A 229 -7.80 4.58 -26.09
C ASP A 229 -8.67 3.33 -26.36
N LEU A 230 -8.04 2.23 -26.80
CA LEU A 230 -8.74 0.96 -26.96
C LEU A 230 -9.26 0.42 -25.62
N ALA A 231 -8.49 0.54 -24.55
CA ALA A 231 -8.93 0.14 -23.22
C ALA A 231 -10.16 0.97 -22.76
N ALA A 232 -10.14 2.28 -22.97
CA ALA A 232 -11.28 3.15 -22.66
C ALA A 232 -12.51 2.80 -23.51
N THR A 233 -12.31 2.66 -24.84
CA THR A 233 -13.38 2.26 -25.77
C THR A 233 -13.99 0.91 -25.41
N TYR A 234 -13.16 -0.05 -25.01
CA TYR A 234 -13.64 -1.35 -24.54
C TYR A 234 -14.55 -1.21 -23.33
N VAL A 235 -14.13 -0.45 -22.31
CA VAL A 235 -14.94 -0.22 -21.10
C VAL A 235 -16.28 0.42 -21.46
N GLU A 236 -16.26 1.48 -22.26
CA GLU A 236 -17.46 2.19 -22.67
C GLU A 236 -18.45 1.27 -23.39
N ARG A 237 -17.99 0.57 -24.42
CA ARG A 237 -18.83 -0.33 -25.22
C ARG A 237 -19.35 -1.51 -24.40
N LEU A 238 -18.53 -2.07 -23.50
CA LEU A 238 -18.97 -3.16 -22.63
C LEU A 238 -20.12 -2.74 -21.71
N LEU A 239 -20.07 -1.50 -21.19
CA LEU A 239 -21.11 -0.97 -20.29
C LEU A 239 -22.37 -0.52 -21.04
N ASP A 240 -22.28 -0.22 -22.34
CA ASP A 240 -23.42 0.17 -23.19
C ASP A 240 -24.09 -1.02 -23.87
N ASP A 241 -23.41 -2.19 -23.91
CA ASP A 241 -23.95 -3.38 -24.55
C ASP A 241 -24.97 -4.07 -23.61
N PRO A 242 -26.28 -4.11 -23.96
CA PRO A 242 -27.28 -4.78 -23.16
C PRO A 242 -27.06 -6.29 -23.04
N SER A 243 -26.20 -6.87 -23.90
CA SER A 243 -25.78 -8.27 -23.89
C SER A 243 -24.34 -8.47 -23.40
N GLY A 244 -23.71 -7.40 -22.90
CA GLY A 244 -22.34 -7.42 -22.38
C GLY A 244 -22.17 -8.16 -21.04
N GLY A 245 -23.28 -8.59 -20.43
CA GLY A 245 -23.27 -9.38 -19.18
C GLY A 245 -22.90 -8.58 -17.94
N VAL A 246 -22.80 -7.26 -18.01
CA VAL A 246 -22.46 -6.38 -16.89
C VAL A 246 -23.73 -5.77 -16.30
N VAL A 247 -24.12 -6.24 -15.13
CA VAL A 247 -25.17 -5.58 -14.34
C VAL A 247 -24.65 -4.24 -13.82
N PRO A 248 -25.46 -3.16 -13.76
CA PRO A 248 -25.02 -1.87 -13.26
C PRO A 248 -24.24 -1.99 -11.95
N PRO A 249 -22.93 -1.70 -11.92
CA PRO A 249 -22.08 -1.92 -10.75
C PRO A 249 -22.30 -0.86 -9.68
N ALA A 250 -21.97 -1.20 -8.44
CA ALA A 250 -21.98 -0.27 -7.31
C ALA A 250 -20.85 0.76 -7.39
N ALA A 251 -19.71 0.36 -7.95
CA ALA A 251 -18.56 1.24 -8.11
C ALA A 251 -17.56 0.71 -9.16
N MET A 252 -16.72 1.60 -9.67
CA MET A 252 -15.44 1.31 -10.29
C MET A 252 -14.34 1.67 -9.31
N ILE A 253 -13.34 0.78 -9.12
CA ILE A 253 -12.14 1.06 -8.32
C ILE A 253 -10.90 0.94 -9.19
N LEU A 254 -9.96 1.90 -9.04
CA LEU A 254 -8.68 1.90 -9.75
C LEU A 254 -7.56 2.55 -8.91
N GLU A 255 -6.32 2.23 -9.27
CA GLU A 255 -5.11 2.94 -8.86
C GLU A 255 -4.68 3.86 -10.00
N ALA A 256 -4.34 5.13 -9.74
CA ALA A 256 -3.80 6.03 -10.78
C ALA A 256 -2.40 5.58 -11.25
N VAL A 257 -1.65 4.92 -10.39
CA VAL A 257 -0.44 4.15 -10.70
C VAL A 257 -0.56 2.81 -10.00
N GLN A 258 -0.67 1.71 -10.73
CA GLN A 258 -0.69 0.38 -10.12
C GLN A 258 0.64 0.10 -9.43
N GLY A 259 0.62 -0.06 -8.10
CA GLY A 259 1.82 -0.28 -7.31
C GLY A 259 2.34 -1.71 -7.41
N GLU A 260 1.62 -2.64 -6.79
CA GLU A 260 1.95 -4.08 -6.79
C GLU A 260 1.88 -4.68 -8.21
N GLY A 261 1.06 -4.11 -9.08
CA GLY A 261 0.97 -4.49 -10.50
C GLY A 261 2.24 -4.21 -11.31
N GLY A 262 3.27 -3.57 -10.71
CA GLY A 262 4.58 -3.36 -11.32
C GLY A 262 4.87 -1.90 -11.67
N VAL A 263 4.39 -0.98 -10.87
CA VAL A 263 4.55 0.48 -11.05
C VAL A 263 4.10 0.91 -12.44
N VAL A 264 2.83 0.72 -12.74
CA VAL A 264 2.24 1.03 -14.05
C VAL A 264 1.41 2.31 -13.95
N PRO A 265 1.92 3.48 -14.41
CA PRO A 265 1.11 4.69 -14.47
C PRO A 265 0.02 4.58 -15.54
N ALA A 266 -1.22 4.91 -15.19
CA ALA A 266 -2.24 5.14 -16.21
C ALA A 266 -1.98 6.47 -16.93
N PRO A 267 -2.20 6.55 -18.25
CA PRO A 267 -2.22 7.83 -18.96
C PRO A 267 -3.31 8.74 -18.40
N ASP A 268 -3.00 10.04 -18.24
CA ASP A 268 -3.96 11.02 -17.69
C ASP A 268 -5.23 11.14 -18.54
N GLY A 269 -5.11 10.99 -19.86
CA GLY A 269 -6.25 10.93 -20.78
C GLY A 269 -7.19 9.78 -20.45
N TRP A 270 -6.62 8.59 -20.19
CA TRP A 270 -7.41 7.42 -19.84
C TRP A 270 -8.13 7.58 -18.49
N LEU A 271 -7.48 8.18 -17.49
CA LEU A 271 -8.14 8.46 -16.21
C LEU A 271 -9.33 9.43 -16.38
N ARG A 272 -9.18 10.45 -17.23
CA ARG A 272 -10.30 11.35 -17.59
C ARG A 272 -11.45 10.61 -18.26
N GLU A 273 -11.15 9.69 -19.18
CA GLU A 273 -12.18 8.84 -19.81
C GLU A 273 -12.88 7.94 -18.78
N MET A 274 -12.15 7.30 -17.86
CA MET A 274 -12.78 6.50 -16.79
C MET A 274 -13.72 7.37 -15.93
N ARG A 275 -13.31 8.61 -15.61
CA ARG A 275 -14.18 9.56 -14.90
C ARG A 275 -15.43 9.93 -15.71
N ARG A 276 -15.27 10.24 -17.00
CA ARG A 276 -16.39 10.56 -17.90
C ARG A 276 -17.38 9.39 -18.00
N ILE A 277 -16.86 8.19 -18.36
CA ILE A 277 -17.66 6.98 -18.55
C ILE A 277 -18.47 6.63 -17.30
N THR A 278 -17.83 6.73 -16.12
CA THR A 278 -18.48 6.43 -14.84
C THR A 278 -19.53 7.48 -14.47
N ALA A 279 -19.23 8.77 -14.67
CA ALA A 279 -20.16 9.87 -14.38
C ALA A 279 -21.44 9.80 -15.22
N GLU A 280 -21.30 9.58 -16.54
CA GLU A 280 -22.44 9.48 -17.46
C GLU A 280 -23.39 8.31 -17.14
N ARG A 281 -22.87 7.27 -16.46
CA ARG A 281 -23.65 6.07 -16.10
C ARG A 281 -24.03 5.99 -14.63
N GLY A 282 -23.73 7.05 -13.86
CA GLY A 282 -24.00 7.08 -12.42
C GLY A 282 -23.30 5.93 -11.68
N ILE A 283 -22.08 5.62 -12.07
CA ILE A 283 -21.20 4.65 -11.41
C ILE A 283 -20.21 5.42 -10.54
N PRO A 284 -20.20 5.26 -9.21
CA PRO A 284 -19.22 5.89 -8.35
C PRO A 284 -17.79 5.46 -8.71
N LEU A 285 -16.86 6.42 -8.81
CA LEU A 285 -15.44 6.17 -9.03
C LEU A 285 -14.67 6.23 -7.70
N ILE A 286 -14.09 5.12 -7.29
CA ILE A 286 -13.18 5.01 -6.15
C ILE A 286 -11.74 5.03 -6.67
N VAL A 287 -10.91 5.95 -6.18
CA VAL A 287 -9.48 5.94 -6.47
C VAL A 287 -8.70 5.45 -5.24
N ASP A 288 -7.91 4.42 -5.42
CA ASP A 288 -7.03 3.87 -4.39
C ASP A 288 -5.71 4.64 -4.39
N GLU A 289 -5.57 5.55 -3.42
CA GLU A 289 -4.38 6.37 -3.18
C GLU A 289 -3.51 5.84 -2.01
N VAL A 290 -3.73 4.59 -1.61
CA VAL A 290 -3.01 3.97 -0.48
C VAL A 290 -1.49 3.99 -0.69
N GLN A 291 -1.02 3.77 -1.90
CA GLN A 291 0.43 3.80 -2.20
C GLN A 291 0.85 5.06 -2.98
N THR A 292 -0.03 5.67 -3.73
CA THR A 292 0.25 6.78 -4.64
C THR A 292 0.20 8.15 -3.98
N GLY A 293 -0.53 8.28 -2.86
CA GLY A 293 -0.75 9.55 -2.17
C GLY A 293 0.46 10.07 -1.38
N VAL A 294 0.26 11.23 -0.79
CA VAL A 294 1.21 11.93 0.10
C VAL A 294 2.54 12.22 -0.61
N GLY A 295 2.46 12.81 -1.82
CA GLY A 295 3.62 13.30 -2.57
C GLY A 295 4.37 12.24 -3.38
N ARG A 296 4.03 10.95 -3.24
CA ARG A 296 4.80 9.83 -3.82
C ARG A 296 4.99 9.93 -5.32
N THR A 297 3.96 10.33 -6.06
CA THR A 297 3.97 10.38 -7.53
C THR A 297 4.41 11.74 -8.10
N GLY A 298 4.80 12.69 -7.26
CA GLY A 298 5.18 14.04 -7.70
C GLY A 298 4.05 15.07 -7.63
N ALA A 299 2.87 14.66 -7.14
CA ALA A 299 1.76 15.50 -6.71
C ALA A 299 1.33 15.04 -5.31
N MET A 300 0.61 15.85 -4.55
CA MET A 300 0.15 15.45 -3.21
C MET A 300 -0.72 14.21 -3.29
N TRP A 301 -1.65 14.17 -4.25
CA TRP A 301 -2.48 13.03 -4.61
C TRP A 301 -2.34 12.72 -6.09
N ALA A 302 -2.27 11.45 -6.46
CA ALA A 302 -2.03 11.06 -7.86
C ALA A 302 -3.17 11.48 -8.81
N VAL A 303 -4.39 11.64 -8.31
CA VAL A 303 -5.53 12.15 -9.10
C VAL A 303 -5.29 13.56 -9.67
N GLU A 304 -4.45 14.38 -9.02
CA GLU A 304 -4.13 15.74 -9.44
C GLU A 304 -3.45 15.77 -10.82
N HIS A 305 -2.67 14.74 -11.18
CA HIS A 305 -2.03 14.67 -12.50
C HIS A 305 -3.04 14.68 -13.65
N SER A 306 -4.16 14.00 -13.48
CA SER A 306 -5.22 13.93 -14.49
C SER A 306 -6.30 15.02 -14.33
N GLY A 307 -6.33 15.69 -13.17
CA GLY A 307 -7.35 16.67 -12.80
C GLY A 307 -8.75 16.07 -12.59
N ILE A 308 -8.86 14.76 -12.34
CA ILE A 308 -10.15 14.14 -12.05
C ILE A 308 -10.56 14.36 -10.59
N VAL A 309 -11.86 14.48 -10.36
CA VAL A 309 -12.46 14.48 -9.03
C VAL A 309 -13.19 13.16 -8.84
N PRO A 310 -12.66 12.23 -8.00
CA PRO A 310 -13.32 10.96 -7.74
C PRO A 310 -14.54 11.11 -6.82
N ASP A 311 -15.34 10.06 -6.69
CA ASP A 311 -16.45 10.02 -5.73
C ASP A 311 -15.98 9.55 -4.34
N ALA A 312 -14.90 8.76 -4.29
CA ALA A 312 -14.20 8.42 -3.06
C ALA A 312 -12.70 8.20 -3.30
N MET A 313 -11.91 8.48 -2.27
CA MET A 313 -10.49 8.13 -2.17
C MET A 313 -10.26 7.21 -0.99
N VAL A 314 -9.51 6.13 -1.23
CA VAL A 314 -9.05 5.21 -0.19
C VAL A 314 -7.62 5.58 0.19
N LEU A 315 -7.40 5.89 1.46
CA LEU A 315 -6.14 6.43 1.98
C LEU A 315 -5.62 5.59 3.15
N SER A 316 -4.31 5.28 3.16
CA SER A 316 -3.64 4.57 4.25
C SER A 316 -2.12 4.82 4.18
N LYS A 317 -1.31 3.90 4.71
CA LYS A 317 0.17 3.96 4.66
C LYS A 317 0.70 5.31 5.15
N ALA A 318 1.17 6.16 4.23
CA ALA A 318 1.85 7.41 4.55
C ALA A 318 1.01 8.40 5.36
N ILE A 319 -0.33 8.37 5.24
CA ILE A 319 -1.21 9.26 6.03
C ILE A 319 -1.12 9.03 7.55
N GLY A 320 -0.64 7.86 7.99
CA GLY A 320 -0.44 7.55 9.40
C GLY A 320 0.93 7.95 9.96
N GLY A 321 1.79 8.62 9.14
CA GLY A 321 3.10 9.06 9.60
C GLY A 321 3.97 7.92 10.14
N SER A 322 4.04 6.80 9.46
CA SER A 322 4.71 5.54 9.85
C SER A 322 3.91 4.63 10.78
N LEU A 323 2.74 5.03 11.25
CA LEU A 323 1.85 4.22 12.08
C LEU A 323 0.61 3.77 11.30
N PRO A 324 -0.02 2.65 11.70
CA PRO A 324 -1.21 2.15 11.02
C PRO A 324 -2.40 3.10 11.12
N LEU A 325 -2.89 3.57 9.98
CA LEU A 325 -4.08 4.40 9.85
C LEU A 325 -4.69 4.21 8.46
N ALA A 326 -6.01 4.12 8.37
CA ALA A 326 -6.71 4.10 7.10
C ALA A 326 -8.04 4.84 7.20
N VAL A 327 -8.38 5.55 6.14
CA VAL A 327 -9.62 6.31 6.02
C VAL A 327 -10.17 6.23 4.59
N VAL A 328 -11.47 6.44 4.46
CA VAL A 328 -12.12 6.77 3.19
C VAL A 328 -12.55 8.22 3.25
N VAL A 329 -12.16 9.01 2.25
CA VAL A 329 -12.74 10.33 2.01
C VAL A 329 -13.67 10.21 0.81
N TYR A 330 -14.90 10.72 0.90
CA TYR A 330 -15.92 10.54 -0.11
C TYR A 330 -16.86 11.75 -0.18
N ARG A 331 -17.51 11.93 -1.31
CA ARG A 331 -18.49 13.00 -1.49
C ARG A 331 -19.72 12.78 -0.61
N GLU A 332 -20.21 13.83 0.04
CA GLU A 332 -21.36 13.75 0.96
C GLU A 332 -22.63 13.18 0.32
N ASP A 333 -22.80 13.28 -0.99
CA ASP A 333 -23.91 12.71 -1.74
C ASP A 333 -24.05 11.19 -1.53
N TYR A 334 -22.97 10.50 -1.15
CA TYR A 334 -22.94 9.06 -0.89
C TYR A 334 -23.08 8.72 0.60
N ASP A 335 -23.27 9.71 1.50
CA ASP A 335 -23.38 9.47 2.95
C ASP A 335 -24.76 8.92 3.36
N GLY A 336 -25.10 7.76 2.80
CA GLY A 336 -26.36 7.08 3.06
C GLY A 336 -26.32 6.05 4.20
N TRP A 337 -25.22 5.96 4.93
CA TRP A 337 -25.09 5.00 6.02
C TRP A 337 -25.93 5.35 7.25
N ARG A 338 -26.55 4.35 7.85
CA ARG A 338 -27.16 4.49 9.17
C ARG A 338 -26.06 4.49 10.25
N PRO A 339 -26.28 5.15 11.41
CA PRO A 339 -25.37 5.04 12.53
C PRO A 339 -25.05 3.57 12.85
N GLY A 340 -23.76 3.22 12.99
CA GLY A 340 -23.33 1.86 13.24
C GLY A 340 -23.23 0.95 12.01
N ALA A 341 -23.53 1.40 10.82
CA ALA A 341 -23.49 0.57 9.60
C ALA A 341 -22.11 -0.02 9.30
N HIS A 342 -21.03 0.67 9.65
CA HIS A 342 -19.67 0.15 9.53
C HIS A 342 -18.87 0.52 10.79
N THR A 343 -18.98 -0.31 11.82
CA THR A 343 -18.31 -0.13 13.11
C THR A 343 -16.97 -0.88 13.17
N GLY A 344 -16.09 -0.44 14.04
CA GLY A 344 -14.82 -1.10 14.34
C GLY A 344 -14.20 -0.54 15.61
N THR A 345 -13.48 -1.37 16.37
CA THR A 345 -12.85 -0.96 17.61
C THR A 345 -11.68 0.01 17.38
N PHE A 346 -10.85 -0.26 16.39
CA PHE A 346 -9.66 0.55 16.08
C PHE A 346 -9.94 1.48 14.89
N ARG A 347 -10.56 2.63 15.17
CA ARG A 347 -10.95 3.63 14.17
C ARG A 347 -10.28 4.96 14.49
N GLY A 348 -9.11 5.17 13.91
CA GLY A 348 -8.31 6.34 14.18
C GLY A 348 -7.46 6.16 15.46
N ASN A 349 -6.21 5.79 15.28
CA ASN A 349 -5.25 5.72 16.37
C ASN A 349 -4.73 7.13 16.68
N THR A 350 -4.80 7.58 17.93
CA THR A 350 -4.43 8.94 18.35
C THR A 350 -2.98 9.29 17.95
N LEU A 351 -2.03 8.38 18.18
CA LEU A 351 -0.63 8.61 17.79
C LEU A 351 -0.46 8.66 16.27
N ALA A 352 -1.18 7.80 15.54
CA ALA A 352 -1.12 7.79 14.08
C ALA A 352 -1.75 9.06 13.48
N MET A 353 -2.82 9.59 14.07
CA MET A 353 -3.43 10.83 13.65
C MET A 353 -2.48 12.02 13.87
N ALA A 354 -1.87 12.12 15.04
CA ALA A 354 -0.88 13.16 15.33
C ALA A 354 0.35 13.09 14.42
N ALA A 355 0.88 11.89 14.21
CA ALA A 355 2.00 11.63 13.29
C ALA A 355 1.63 11.92 11.83
N GLY A 356 0.42 11.56 11.44
CA GLY A 356 -0.13 11.79 10.10
C GLY A 356 -0.31 13.27 9.79
N ALA A 357 -0.94 14.04 10.68
CA ALA A 357 -1.08 15.49 10.55
C ALA A 357 0.27 16.18 10.38
N ALA A 358 1.25 15.80 11.21
CA ALA A 358 2.61 16.31 11.12
C ALA A 358 3.28 15.95 9.79
N THR A 359 3.05 14.73 9.28
CA THR A 359 3.58 14.27 7.98
C THR A 359 2.98 15.05 6.83
N LEU A 360 1.66 15.17 6.75
CA LEU A 360 0.96 15.88 5.68
C LEU A 360 1.42 17.34 5.59
N ARG A 361 1.44 18.05 6.72
CA ARG A 361 1.93 19.43 6.77
C ARG A 361 3.40 19.56 6.41
N HIS A 362 4.25 18.61 6.84
CA HIS A 362 5.66 18.62 6.50
C HIS A 362 5.90 18.42 5.01
N VAL A 363 5.18 17.50 4.37
CA VAL A 363 5.24 17.27 2.91
C VAL A 363 4.86 18.55 2.16
N ALA A 364 3.75 19.18 2.54
CA ALA A 364 3.27 20.42 1.90
C ALA A 364 4.25 21.59 2.15
N ALA A 365 4.64 21.83 3.41
CA ALA A 365 5.47 22.98 3.77
C ALA A 365 6.88 22.96 3.14
N HIS A 366 7.39 21.78 2.78
CA HIS A 366 8.72 21.62 2.22
C HIS A 366 8.73 21.27 0.72
N GLY A 367 7.57 21.32 0.05
CA GLY A 367 7.45 21.03 -1.38
C GLY A 367 7.98 19.64 -1.75
N LEU A 368 7.71 18.62 -0.88
CA LEU A 368 8.30 17.30 -1.09
C LEU A 368 7.66 16.54 -2.26
N ALA A 369 6.43 16.89 -2.64
CA ALA A 369 5.80 16.34 -3.83
C ALA A 369 6.51 16.82 -5.10
N GLU A 370 6.72 18.12 -5.24
CA GLU A 370 7.46 18.73 -6.36
C GLU A 370 8.90 18.22 -6.42
N ARG A 371 9.53 18.09 -5.25
CA ARG A 371 10.86 17.46 -5.16
C ARG A 371 10.83 16.01 -5.67
N ALA A 372 9.82 15.23 -5.31
CA ALA A 372 9.67 13.85 -5.78
C ALA A 372 9.53 13.78 -7.30
N ALA A 373 8.82 14.72 -7.93
CA ALA A 373 8.74 14.82 -9.39
C ALA A 373 10.12 15.04 -10.01
N VAL A 374 10.86 16.06 -9.55
CA VAL A 374 12.17 16.41 -10.09
C VAL A 374 13.21 15.30 -9.90
N VAL A 375 13.30 14.74 -8.69
CA VAL A 375 14.25 13.66 -8.38
C VAL A 375 13.85 12.38 -9.14
N GLY A 376 12.55 12.06 -9.21
CA GLY A 376 12.04 10.92 -9.94
C GLY A 376 12.36 10.97 -11.43
N GLU A 377 12.26 12.13 -12.04
CA GLU A 377 12.61 12.34 -13.46
C GLU A 377 14.10 12.10 -13.71
N ARG A 378 14.98 12.63 -12.84
CA ARG A 378 16.42 12.39 -12.91
C ARG A 378 16.77 10.90 -12.74
N MET A 379 16.14 10.22 -11.78
CA MET A 379 16.33 8.78 -11.58
C MET A 379 15.87 8.00 -12.80
N THR A 380 14.70 8.31 -13.35
CA THR A 380 14.14 7.67 -14.55
C THR A 380 15.05 7.85 -15.76
N ALA A 381 15.57 9.06 -15.99
CA ALA A 381 16.51 9.33 -17.08
C ALA A 381 17.78 8.48 -16.95
N ARG A 382 18.36 8.38 -15.75
CA ARG A 382 19.55 7.56 -15.51
C ARG A 382 19.26 6.06 -15.69
N LEU A 383 18.11 5.58 -15.23
CA LEU A 383 17.67 4.18 -15.41
C LEU A 383 17.42 3.84 -16.87
N ARG A 384 16.86 4.77 -17.66
CA ARG A 384 16.71 4.61 -19.12
C ARG A 384 18.06 4.58 -19.84
N GLY A 385 19.02 5.39 -19.40
CA GLY A 385 20.39 5.29 -19.88
C GLY A 385 20.98 3.89 -19.64
N LEU A 386 20.77 3.35 -18.44
CA LEU A 386 21.23 2.02 -18.08
C LEU A 386 20.52 0.93 -18.94
N ALA A 387 19.23 1.11 -19.24
CA ALA A 387 18.48 0.18 -20.12
C ALA A 387 19.05 0.14 -21.55
N ALA A 388 19.62 1.23 -22.04
CA ALA A 388 20.29 1.24 -23.34
C ALA A 388 21.61 0.45 -23.35
N GLU A 389 22.26 0.32 -22.18
CA GLU A 389 23.52 -0.42 -22.01
C GLU A 389 23.30 -1.89 -21.62
N LEU A 390 22.19 -2.20 -20.93
CA LEU A 390 21.86 -3.53 -20.39
C LEU A 390 20.56 -4.07 -21.00
N PRO A 391 20.62 -4.92 -22.04
CA PRO A 391 19.44 -5.45 -22.74
C PRO A 391 18.48 -6.28 -21.87
N VAL A 392 18.90 -6.66 -20.68
CA VAL A 392 18.06 -7.35 -19.69
C VAL A 392 17.02 -6.42 -19.02
N ILE A 393 17.13 -5.10 -19.22
CA ILE A 393 16.14 -4.12 -18.79
C ILE A 393 15.17 -3.90 -19.95
N GLY A 394 13.94 -4.39 -19.80
CA GLY A 394 12.91 -4.28 -20.83
C GLY A 394 12.16 -2.96 -20.79
N ASP A 395 11.88 -2.45 -19.59
CA ASP A 395 11.13 -1.19 -19.42
C ASP A 395 11.52 -0.47 -18.14
N VAL A 396 11.52 0.86 -18.19
CA VAL A 396 11.70 1.76 -17.05
C VAL A 396 10.53 2.74 -17.01
N ARG A 397 9.73 2.67 -15.98
CA ARG A 397 8.51 3.45 -15.85
C ARG A 397 8.27 3.93 -14.42
N GLY A 398 7.32 4.80 -14.26
CA GLY A 398 6.90 5.31 -12.96
C GLY A 398 6.54 6.78 -13.00
N ARG A 399 6.27 7.33 -11.81
CA ARG A 399 5.91 8.73 -11.64
C ARG A 399 6.43 9.21 -10.27
N GLY A 400 7.11 10.34 -10.24
CA GLY A 400 7.77 10.81 -9.02
C GLY A 400 8.78 9.79 -8.46
N LEU A 401 8.74 9.56 -7.16
CA LEU A 401 9.57 8.55 -6.48
C LEU A 401 8.87 7.19 -6.32
N MET A 402 8.11 6.81 -7.32
CA MET A 402 7.51 5.49 -7.49
C MET A 402 7.96 4.95 -8.85
N LEU A 403 9.04 4.16 -8.88
CA LEU A 403 9.72 3.74 -10.10
C LEU A 403 9.78 2.21 -10.18
N GLY A 404 9.65 1.70 -11.42
CA GLY A 404 9.75 0.29 -11.76
C GLY A 404 10.78 0.04 -12.85
N VAL A 405 11.61 -0.98 -12.66
CA VAL A 405 12.58 -1.48 -13.65
C VAL A 405 12.23 -2.93 -13.95
N GLU A 406 11.71 -3.19 -15.13
CA GLU A 406 11.30 -4.54 -15.54
C GLU A 406 12.44 -5.31 -16.18
N LEU A 407 12.69 -6.51 -15.68
CA LEU A 407 13.73 -7.39 -16.15
C LEU A 407 13.15 -8.45 -17.10
N VAL A 408 13.85 -8.67 -18.21
CA VAL A 408 13.39 -9.51 -19.32
C VAL A 408 14.50 -10.47 -19.78
N ASP A 409 14.10 -11.50 -20.49
CA ASP A 409 15.03 -12.35 -21.24
C ASP A 409 15.43 -11.63 -22.55
N PRO A 410 16.68 -11.17 -22.69
CA PRO A 410 17.13 -10.45 -23.87
C PRO A 410 17.28 -11.34 -25.10
N ALA A 411 17.35 -12.66 -24.94
CA ALA A 411 17.49 -13.62 -26.03
C ALA A 411 16.15 -14.01 -26.67
N ALA A 412 15.04 -13.80 -25.98
CA ALA A 412 13.72 -14.13 -26.50
C ALA A 412 13.20 -13.06 -27.46
N ASP A 413 12.37 -13.46 -28.42
CA ASP A 413 11.73 -12.54 -29.36
C ASP A 413 10.73 -11.63 -28.65
N PRO A 414 10.66 -10.33 -29.02
CA PRO A 414 9.66 -9.41 -28.48
C PRO A 414 8.26 -9.71 -29.06
N ASP A 415 7.22 -9.34 -28.31
CA ASP A 415 5.84 -9.35 -28.78
C ASP A 415 5.55 -8.16 -29.73
N ALA A 416 4.28 -8.03 -30.16
CA ALA A 416 3.83 -6.96 -31.04
C ALA A 416 4.04 -5.53 -30.49
N CYS A 417 4.14 -5.38 -29.17
CA CYS A 417 4.45 -4.11 -28.51
C CYS A 417 5.94 -3.88 -28.30
N GLY A 418 6.79 -4.82 -28.69
CA GLY A 418 8.22 -4.79 -28.45
C GLY A 418 8.62 -5.31 -27.07
N ALA A 419 7.68 -5.84 -26.28
CA ALA A 419 7.96 -6.36 -24.96
C ALA A 419 8.52 -7.79 -25.04
N ARG A 420 9.68 -8.01 -24.43
CA ARG A 420 10.29 -9.33 -24.27
C ARG A 420 9.68 -10.07 -23.07
N PRO A 421 9.72 -11.41 -23.05
CA PRO A 421 9.29 -12.19 -21.90
C PRO A 421 9.97 -11.74 -20.59
N ALA A 422 9.20 -11.66 -19.52
CA ALA A 422 9.71 -11.31 -18.19
C ALA A 422 10.65 -12.41 -17.66
N ASP A 423 11.74 -12.01 -16.99
CA ASP A 423 12.67 -12.95 -16.33
C ASP A 423 12.61 -12.83 -14.79
N PRO A 424 11.70 -13.57 -14.12
CA PRO A 424 11.61 -13.57 -12.67
C PRO A 424 12.82 -14.22 -11.99
N ALA A 425 13.56 -15.08 -12.65
CA ALA A 425 14.75 -15.70 -12.09
C ALA A 425 15.90 -14.68 -12.01
N LEU A 426 16.10 -13.90 -13.08
CA LEU A 426 17.03 -12.78 -13.08
C LEU A 426 16.63 -11.74 -12.03
N ALA A 427 15.35 -11.37 -11.94
CA ALA A 427 14.88 -10.40 -10.99
C ALA A 427 15.19 -10.81 -9.53
N ARG A 428 15.02 -12.08 -9.18
CA ARG A 428 15.41 -12.60 -7.86
C ARG A 428 16.91 -12.48 -7.63
N ARG A 429 17.76 -12.87 -8.61
CA ARG A 429 19.23 -12.71 -8.49
C ARG A 429 19.63 -11.25 -8.32
N VAL A 430 19.01 -10.33 -9.07
CA VAL A 430 19.28 -8.89 -8.93
C VAL A 430 18.89 -8.39 -7.54
N ARG A 431 17.72 -8.73 -7.01
CA ARG A 431 17.32 -8.36 -5.65
C ARG A 431 18.33 -8.85 -4.60
N GLU A 432 18.78 -10.10 -4.71
CA GLU A 432 19.80 -10.66 -3.82
C GLU A 432 21.15 -9.94 -3.95
N ALA A 433 21.54 -9.61 -5.18
CA ALA A 433 22.74 -8.82 -5.45
C ALA A 433 22.66 -7.39 -4.92
N CYS A 434 21.46 -6.75 -4.97
CA CYS A 434 21.17 -5.47 -4.34
C CYS A 434 21.35 -5.56 -2.82
N LEU A 435 20.73 -6.55 -2.19
CA LEU A 435 20.85 -6.75 -0.73
C LEU A 435 22.30 -6.98 -0.31
N ALA A 436 23.06 -7.77 -1.07
CA ALA A 436 24.48 -7.98 -0.84
C ALA A 436 25.29 -6.69 -0.93
N ARG A 437 24.84 -5.70 -1.71
CA ARG A 437 25.45 -4.36 -1.85
C ARG A 437 24.87 -3.33 -0.87
N GLY A 438 24.03 -3.75 0.08
CA GLY A 438 23.42 -2.84 1.04
C GLY A 438 22.30 -1.99 0.45
N LEU A 439 21.54 -2.51 -0.52
CA LEU A 439 20.37 -1.87 -1.10
C LEU A 439 19.14 -2.78 -0.96
N ILE A 440 18.09 -2.28 -0.31
CA ILE A 440 16.80 -2.96 -0.20
C ILE A 440 15.90 -2.47 -1.34
N VAL A 441 15.51 -3.41 -2.22
CA VAL A 441 14.54 -3.20 -3.29
C VAL A 441 13.55 -4.36 -3.32
N GLU A 442 12.31 -4.10 -3.68
CA GLU A 442 11.27 -5.12 -3.75
C GLU A 442 11.01 -5.56 -5.17
N LEU A 443 10.55 -6.79 -5.33
CA LEU A 443 10.02 -7.30 -6.58
C LEU A 443 8.49 -7.17 -6.59
N GLY A 444 7.93 -6.96 -7.76
CA GLY A 444 6.50 -6.94 -7.99
C GLY A 444 6.18 -7.05 -9.48
N GLY A 445 4.99 -6.62 -9.83
CA GLY A 445 4.54 -6.70 -11.20
C GLY A 445 4.14 -8.10 -11.62
N ARG A 446 3.80 -8.23 -12.89
CA ARG A 446 3.47 -9.52 -13.48
C ARG A 446 4.73 -10.39 -13.48
N HIS A 447 4.59 -11.61 -12.99
CA HIS A 447 5.69 -12.59 -12.88
C HIS A 447 6.80 -12.22 -11.88
N ASP A 448 6.60 -11.23 -10.98
CA ASP A 448 7.64 -10.76 -10.03
C ASP A 448 8.96 -10.36 -10.71
N ALA A 449 8.87 -9.75 -11.90
CA ALA A 449 10.03 -9.37 -12.70
C ALA A 449 10.34 -7.86 -12.67
N VAL A 450 9.63 -7.08 -11.86
CA VAL A 450 9.81 -5.63 -11.74
C VAL A 450 10.48 -5.30 -10.42
N LEU A 451 11.68 -4.71 -10.49
CA LEU A 451 12.31 -4.07 -9.34
C LEU A 451 11.58 -2.75 -9.05
N ARG A 452 11.06 -2.60 -7.83
CA ARG A 452 10.31 -1.42 -7.41
C ARG A 452 11.15 -0.55 -6.49
N LEU A 453 11.24 0.73 -6.81
CA LEU A 453 11.96 1.74 -6.04
C LEU A 453 10.96 2.73 -5.46
N LEU A 454 10.84 2.74 -4.14
CA LEU A 454 9.97 3.60 -3.35
C LEU A 454 10.77 4.32 -2.25
N PRO A 455 11.87 5.04 -2.59
CA PRO A 455 12.67 5.69 -1.57
C PRO A 455 11.85 6.76 -0.81
N PRO A 456 12.25 7.18 0.40
CA PRO A 456 11.61 8.30 1.06
C PRO A 456 11.66 9.58 0.20
N LEU A 457 10.67 10.45 0.34
CA LEU A 457 10.61 11.74 -0.38
C LEU A 457 11.80 12.65 0.01
N THR A 458 12.41 12.38 1.15
CA THR A 458 13.57 13.09 1.71
C THR A 458 14.91 12.57 1.20
N ILE A 459 14.95 11.63 0.24
CA ILE A 459 16.19 11.08 -0.32
C ILE A 459 17.14 12.20 -0.80
N THR A 460 18.42 12.16 -0.42
CA THR A 460 19.41 13.15 -0.86
C THR A 460 20.02 12.80 -2.21
N ASP A 461 20.70 13.77 -2.85
CA ASP A 461 21.33 13.54 -4.15
C ASP A 461 22.47 12.51 -4.08
N GLU A 462 23.22 12.46 -2.97
CA GLU A 462 24.24 11.44 -2.72
C GLU A 462 23.60 10.04 -2.55
N GLN A 463 22.46 9.98 -1.89
CA GLN A 463 21.71 8.72 -1.75
C GLN A 463 21.13 8.27 -3.09
N VAL A 464 20.62 9.18 -3.93
CA VAL A 464 20.18 8.87 -5.31
C VAL A 464 21.32 8.26 -6.10
N ALA A 465 22.51 8.89 -6.10
CA ALA A 465 23.68 8.35 -6.80
C ALA A 465 24.03 6.95 -6.27
N ALA A 466 24.13 6.77 -4.95
CA ALA A 466 24.48 5.49 -4.34
C ALA A 466 23.44 4.38 -4.63
N VAL A 467 22.15 4.72 -4.70
CA VAL A 467 21.09 3.76 -5.07
C VAL A 467 21.26 3.30 -6.52
N LEU A 468 21.44 4.26 -7.44
CA LEU A 468 21.54 3.97 -8.86
C LEU A 468 22.81 3.19 -9.21
N ASP A 469 23.95 3.54 -8.60
CA ASP A 469 25.21 2.83 -8.80
C ASP A 469 25.14 1.39 -8.28
N ARG A 470 24.61 1.18 -7.05
CA ARG A 470 24.44 -0.17 -6.48
C ARG A 470 23.47 -1.01 -7.31
N LEU A 471 22.41 -0.42 -7.83
CA LEU A 471 21.44 -1.08 -8.67
C LEU A 471 22.06 -1.50 -10.01
N ALA A 472 22.79 -0.58 -10.66
CA ALA A 472 23.50 -0.86 -11.91
C ALA A 472 24.49 -2.02 -11.75
N ASP A 473 25.34 -1.97 -10.72
CA ASP A 473 26.28 -3.02 -10.38
C ASP A 473 25.59 -4.37 -10.08
N ALA A 474 24.43 -4.33 -9.41
CA ALA A 474 23.67 -5.54 -9.09
C ALA A 474 23.06 -6.18 -10.35
N ILE A 475 22.50 -5.37 -11.26
CA ILE A 475 21.94 -5.86 -12.53
C ILE A 475 23.04 -6.45 -13.40
N ALA A 476 24.15 -5.72 -13.58
CA ALA A 476 25.29 -6.18 -14.40
C ALA A 476 25.87 -7.50 -13.85
N ALA A 477 26.08 -7.59 -12.54
CA ALA A 477 26.61 -8.81 -11.91
C ALA A 477 25.64 -9.99 -12.03
N ALA A 478 24.33 -9.78 -11.88
CA ALA A 478 23.34 -10.85 -11.97
C ALA A 478 23.12 -11.32 -13.42
N ALA A 479 23.24 -10.41 -14.40
CA ALA A 479 23.15 -10.71 -15.83
C ALA A 479 24.36 -11.49 -16.35
N ALA A 480 25.55 -11.29 -15.76
CA ALA A 480 26.77 -12.02 -16.15
C ALA A 480 26.77 -13.49 -15.68
N VAL A 481 25.88 -13.90 -14.79
CA VAL A 481 25.75 -15.30 -14.35
C VAL A 481 24.92 -16.06 -15.36
N GLU A 482 25.54 -16.99 -16.10
CA GLU A 482 24.81 -17.87 -17.01
C GLU A 482 23.69 -18.62 -16.26
N PRO A 483 22.48 -18.70 -16.82
CA PRO A 483 21.41 -19.47 -16.21
C PRO A 483 21.86 -20.93 -16.10
N VAL A 484 21.98 -21.46 -14.89
CA VAL A 484 22.13 -22.90 -14.68
C VAL A 484 20.93 -23.53 -15.37
N ALA A 485 21.19 -24.29 -16.44
CA ALA A 485 20.17 -24.96 -17.22
C ALA A 485 19.22 -25.69 -16.26
N ALA A 486 17.95 -25.31 -16.25
CA ALA A 486 16.96 -25.96 -15.41
C ALA A 486 16.95 -27.43 -15.81
N ALA A 487 17.42 -28.31 -14.91
CA ALA A 487 17.26 -29.73 -15.07
C ALA A 487 15.78 -29.99 -15.32
N SER A 488 15.46 -30.46 -16.53
CA SER A 488 14.12 -30.80 -16.98
C SER A 488 13.43 -31.62 -15.87
N ALA A 489 12.47 -31.01 -15.18
CA ALA A 489 11.55 -31.74 -14.32
C ALA A 489 10.68 -32.57 -15.26
N ALA A 490 11.08 -33.81 -15.46
CA ALA A 490 10.27 -34.82 -16.14
C ALA A 490 8.92 -34.87 -15.40
N ALA A 491 7.85 -34.61 -16.13
CA ALA A 491 6.48 -34.78 -15.66
C ALA A 491 6.33 -36.21 -15.10
N PRO A 492 5.69 -36.41 -13.94
CA PRO A 492 5.40 -37.74 -13.46
C PRO A 492 4.43 -38.40 -14.43
N ALA A 493 4.85 -39.55 -14.99
CA ALA A 493 4.04 -40.40 -15.86
C ALA A 493 2.71 -40.73 -15.17
N ALA A 494 1.62 -40.46 -15.87
CA ALA A 494 0.28 -40.89 -15.47
C ALA A 494 0.30 -42.41 -15.24
N ARG A 495 0.07 -42.83 -14.00
CA ARG A 495 -0.20 -44.25 -13.69
C ARG A 495 -1.59 -44.56 -14.25
N GLY A 496 -1.60 -45.44 -15.24
CA GLY A 496 -2.81 -45.96 -15.82
C GLY A 496 -3.69 -46.64 -14.76
N ALA A 497 -4.97 -46.47 -14.95
CA ALA A 497 -6.01 -47.23 -14.26
C ALA A 497 -6.00 -48.68 -14.76
N GLU A 498 -5.95 -49.62 -13.86
CA GLU A 498 -6.60 -50.91 -13.91
C GLU A 498 -7.50 -51.06 -12.68
#